data_7a5ff14cf36695ac9f180e81e9598017
#
_entry.id   7a5ff14cf36695ac9f180e81e9598017
#
_cell.length_a   1.000
_cell.length_b   1.000
_cell.length_c   1.000
_cell.angle_alpha   90.00
_cell.angle_beta   90.00
_cell.angle_gamma   90.00
#
_symmetry.space_group_name_H-M   'P 1'
#
loop_
_entity.id
_entity.type
_entity.pdbx_description
1 polymer ?
#
loop_
_entity_poly.entity_id
_entity_poly.type
_entity_poly.pdbx_seq_one_letter_code
_entity_poly.pdbx_strand_id
1 'polypeptide(L)'
;MIYRFTIISDEVDDFVREIQIDPEATFYDFHEAILKSVGYANDQMTSFFICDDDWEKGKEVTLEEMDDNPEIDSWVMKDTTISELVEDEKQKLLYVFDYITERCFFIELSEIITGKDMNGAKCTKKSGDAPKPVSYTHLRAHETLRHL
;
A
#
# COMPACT_ATOMS: atom_id res chain seq x y z
N MET A 1 5.82 20.29 -3.46
CA MET A 1 4.87 19.63 -2.57
C MET A 1 5.30 18.19 -2.35
N ILE A 2 5.23 17.73 -1.12
CA ILE A 2 5.57 16.36 -0.74
C ILE A 2 4.40 15.80 0.07
N TYR A 3 3.99 14.58 -0.22
CA TYR A 3 3.02 13.85 0.61
C TYR A 3 3.78 12.95 1.58
N ARG A 4 3.44 13.02 2.87
CA ARG A 4 3.98 12.12 3.88
C ARG A 4 2.88 11.18 4.34
N PHE A 5 3.06 9.89 4.06
CA PHE A 5 2.13 8.86 4.46
C PHE A 5 2.65 8.11 5.68
N THR A 6 1.76 7.83 6.61
CA THR A 6 2.04 6.95 7.75
C THR A 6 1.35 5.62 7.51
N ILE A 7 2.10 4.54 7.68
CA ILE A 7 1.66 3.18 7.40
C ILE A 7 1.74 2.37 8.69
N ILE A 8 0.64 1.75 9.07
CA ILE A 8 0.57 0.90 10.26
C ILE A 8 -0.05 -0.45 9.89
N SER A 9 0.04 -1.40 10.81
CA SER A 9 -0.49 -2.75 10.65
C SER A 9 -1.43 -3.05 11.82
N ASP A 10 -2.49 -3.81 11.56
CA ASP A 10 -3.34 -4.33 12.62
C ASP A 10 -2.82 -5.68 13.16
N GLU A 11 -1.74 -6.20 12.58
CA GLU A 11 -1.14 -7.47 12.98
C GLU A 11 0.06 -7.29 13.91
N VAL A 12 0.73 -6.13 13.86
CA VAL A 12 1.93 -5.84 14.65
C VAL A 12 1.78 -4.45 15.25
N ASP A 13 1.71 -4.38 16.58
CA ASP A 13 1.40 -3.13 17.28
C ASP A 13 2.46 -2.03 17.13
N ASP A 14 3.72 -2.42 17.08
CA ASP A 14 4.83 -1.45 17.04
C ASP A 14 5.33 -1.16 15.63
N PHE A 15 4.64 -1.66 14.61
CA PHE A 15 5.03 -1.45 13.22
C PHE A 15 4.58 -0.08 12.73
N VAL A 16 5.52 0.71 12.26
CA VAL A 16 5.24 2.01 11.62
C VAL A 16 6.23 2.22 10.49
N ARG A 17 5.73 2.76 9.37
CA ARG A 17 6.57 3.27 8.30
C ARG A 17 6.07 4.66 7.95
N GLU A 18 7.00 5.58 7.67
CA GLU A 18 6.65 6.87 7.07
C GLU A 18 7.32 6.94 5.72
N ILE A 19 6.54 7.26 4.70
CA ILE A 19 7.04 7.40 3.34
C ILE A 19 6.69 8.78 2.83
N GLN A 20 7.70 9.52 2.42
CA GLN A 20 7.51 10.78 1.72
C GLN A 20 7.62 10.51 0.23
N ILE A 21 6.71 11.09 -0.54
CA ILE A 21 6.61 10.83 -1.96
C ILE A 21 6.13 12.08 -2.69
N ASP A 22 6.63 12.26 -3.91
CA ASP A 22 6.14 13.27 -4.82
C ASP A 22 4.68 12.94 -5.17
N PRO A 23 3.72 13.84 -4.96
CA PRO A 23 2.33 13.56 -5.30
C PRO A 23 2.10 13.30 -6.79
N GLU A 24 3.01 13.73 -7.66
CA GLU A 24 2.95 13.43 -9.09
C GLU A 24 3.57 12.08 -9.44
N ALA A 25 4.15 11.38 -8.47
CA ALA A 25 4.60 10.01 -8.66
C ALA A 25 3.37 9.10 -8.76
N THR A 26 3.58 7.91 -9.31
CA THR A 26 2.47 6.97 -9.51
C THR A 26 2.22 6.13 -8.27
N PHE A 27 1.05 5.51 -8.23
CA PHE A 27 0.76 4.51 -7.19
C PHE A 27 1.73 3.33 -7.29
N TYR A 28 2.27 3.05 -8.48
CA TYR A 28 3.29 2.01 -8.62
C TYR A 28 4.58 2.39 -7.88
N ASP A 29 4.98 3.65 -7.96
CA ASP A 29 6.15 4.14 -7.20
C ASP A 29 5.91 3.98 -5.70
N PHE A 30 4.70 4.28 -5.24
CA PHE A 30 4.33 4.12 -3.83
C PHE A 30 4.35 2.64 -3.44
N HIS A 31 3.78 1.78 -4.27
CA HIS A 31 3.79 0.33 -4.09
C HIS A 31 5.22 -0.19 -3.92
N GLU A 32 6.12 0.19 -4.80
CA GLU A 32 7.52 -0.24 -4.70
C GLU A 32 8.18 0.27 -3.43
N ALA A 33 7.91 1.52 -3.04
CA ALA A 33 8.47 2.10 -1.82
C ALA A 33 7.97 1.34 -0.58
N ILE A 34 6.70 0.96 -0.55
CA ILE A 34 6.15 0.16 0.55
C ILE A 34 6.84 -1.19 0.61
N LEU A 35 6.90 -1.92 -0.51
CA LEU A 35 7.52 -3.23 -0.54
C LEU A 35 8.97 -3.17 -0.07
N LYS A 36 9.71 -2.17 -0.52
CA LYS A 36 11.10 -2.00 -0.12
C LYS A 36 11.23 -1.73 1.38
N SER A 37 10.32 -0.93 1.93
CA SER A 37 10.37 -0.57 3.36
C SER A 37 10.08 -1.75 4.27
N VAL A 38 9.38 -2.76 3.78
CA VAL A 38 9.00 -3.95 4.57
C VAL A 38 9.75 -5.21 4.13
N GLY A 39 10.51 -5.13 3.05
CA GLY A 39 11.30 -6.26 2.56
C GLY A 39 10.50 -7.33 1.85
N TYR A 40 9.35 -6.99 1.32
CA TYR A 40 8.52 -7.95 0.57
C TYR A 40 8.97 -8.01 -0.89
N ALA A 41 8.85 -9.19 -1.49
CA ALA A 41 9.09 -9.36 -2.91
C ALA A 41 7.91 -8.79 -3.72
N ASN A 42 8.19 -8.33 -4.92
CA ASN A 42 7.16 -7.80 -5.83
C ASN A 42 6.66 -8.93 -6.72
N ASP A 43 6.04 -9.93 -6.11
CA ASP A 43 5.62 -11.16 -6.80
C ASP A 43 4.17 -11.55 -6.49
N GLN A 44 3.41 -10.67 -5.84
CA GLN A 44 2.03 -10.94 -5.47
C GLN A 44 1.10 -9.88 -6.05
N MET A 45 -0.15 -10.24 -6.22
CA MET A 45 -1.18 -9.26 -6.55
C MET A 45 -1.42 -8.35 -5.36
N THR A 46 -1.44 -7.07 -5.62
CA THR A 46 -1.66 -6.04 -4.60
C THR A 46 -2.61 -4.98 -5.13
N SER A 47 -3.24 -4.24 -4.23
CA SER A 47 -4.10 -3.12 -4.60
C SER A 47 -4.06 -2.05 -3.53
N PHE A 48 -4.30 -0.81 -3.94
CA PHE A 48 -4.66 0.26 -3.02
C PHE A 48 -6.16 0.46 -3.07
N PHE A 49 -6.76 0.75 -1.92
CA PHE A 49 -8.14 1.21 -1.85
C PHE A 49 -8.15 2.60 -1.25
N ILE A 50 -8.81 3.54 -1.92
CA ILE A 50 -9.04 4.86 -1.36
C ILE A 50 -10.25 4.73 -0.45
N CYS A 51 -10.10 5.08 0.82
CA CYS A 51 -11.11 4.82 1.85
C CYS A 51 -11.72 6.11 2.37
N ASP A 52 -12.89 5.98 3.00
CA ASP A 52 -13.48 7.07 3.77
C ASP A 52 -12.89 7.10 5.19
N ASP A 53 -13.40 7.96 6.06
CA ASP A 53 -12.89 8.11 7.41
C ASP A 53 -13.10 6.88 8.29
N ASP A 54 -14.03 6.01 7.89
CA ASP A 54 -14.33 4.76 8.61
C ASP A 54 -13.60 3.56 8.01
N TRP A 55 -12.65 3.78 7.12
CA TRP A 55 -11.89 2.74 6.42
C TRP A 55 -12.74 1.91 5.46
N GLU A 56 -13.88 2.42 5.06
CA GLU A 56 -14.67 1.74 4.04
C GLU A 56 -14.04 1.92 2.68
N LYS A 57 -13.89 0.82 1.95
CA LYS A 57 -13.21 0.80 0.67
C LYS A 57 -14.02 1.51 -0.40
N GLY A 58 -13.36 2.43 -1.10
CA GLY A 58 -13.92 3.10 -2.26
C GLY A 58 -13.19 2.65 -3.52
N LYS A 59 -12.59 3.61 -4.23
CA LYS A 59 -11.89 3.33 -5.48
C LYS A 59 -10.71 2.38 -5.27
N GLU A 60 -10.55 1.45 -6.19
CA GLU A 60 -9.44 0.50 -6.16
C GLU A 60 -8.42 0.83 -7.25
N VAL A 61 -7.15 0.84 -6.88
CA VAL A 61 -6.03 0.97 -7.81
C VAL A 61 -5.29 -0.36 -7.82
N THR A 62 -5.37 -1.06 -8.93
CA THR A 62 -4.80 -2.41 -9.04
C THR A 62 -3.38 -2.38 -9.60
N LEU A 63 -2.61 -3.42 -9.27
CA LEU A 63 -1.25 -3.53 -9.80
C LEU A 63 -1.27 -3.66 -11.32
N GLU A 64 -2.17 -4.49 -11.83
CA GLU A 64 -2.35 -4.70 -13.26
C GLU A 64 -3.82 -4.59 -13.61
N GLU A 65 -4.11 -4.37 -14.87
CA GLU A 65 -5.48 -4.29 -15.33
C GLU A 65 -6.18 -5.62 -15.11
N MET A 66 -7.26 -5.58 -14.34
CA MET A 66 -7.96 -6.79 -13.91
C MET A 66 -9.26 -7.04 -14.67
N ASP A 67 -9.76 -6.07 -15.40
CA ASP A 67 -11.06 -6.14 -16.03
C ASP A 67 -11.03 -5.44 -17.38
N ASP A 68 -11.48 -6.14 -18.41
CA ASP A 68 -11.55 -5.62 -19.78
C ASP A 68 -12.83 -4.85 -20.06
N ASN A 69 -13.74 -4.77 -19.09
CA ASN A 69 -15.02 -4.10 -19.31
C ASN A 69 -14.85 -2.59 -19.36
N PRO A 70 -15.04 -1.94 -20.53
CA PRO A 70 -14.83 -0.50 -20.65
C PRO A 70 -15.86 0.34 -19.90
N GLU A 71 -16.92 -0.27 -19.38
CA GLU A 71 -17.92 0.43 -18.59
C GLU A 71 -17.53 0.57 -17.13
N ILE A 72 -16.49 -0.16 -16.68
CA ILE A 72 -16.03 -0.10 -15.31
C ILE A 72 -14.80 0.78 -15.26
N ASP A 73 -14.87 1.87 -14.49
CA ASP A 73 -13.72 2.70 -14.24
C ASP A 73 -12.74 1.95 -13.37
N SER A 74 -11.54 1.74 -13.89
CA SER A 74 -10.49 1.10 -13.12
C SER A 74 -9.24 1.97 -13.18
N TRP A 75 -8.47 1.93 -12.11
CA TRP A 75 -7.20 2.62 -12.03
C TRP A 75 -6.10 1.58 -11.91
N VAL A 76 -5.03 1.77 -12.67
CA VAL A 76 -3.86 0.89 -12.65
C VAL A 76 -2.71 1.68 -12.06
N MET A 77 -1.94 1.04 -11.18
CA MET A 77 -0.88 1.72 -10.43
C MET A 77 0.09 2.50 -11.31
N LYS A 78 0.50 1.94 -12.43
CA LYS A 78 1.48 2.59 -13.31
C LYS A 78 0.94 3.81 -14.05
N ASP A 79 -0.36 3.87 -14.22
CA ASP A 79 -1.02 4.91 -15.03
C ASP A 79 -1.71 5.96 -14.19
N THR A 80 -1.63 5.87 -12.86
CA THR A 80 -2.37 6.76 -11.98
C THR A 80 -1.41 7.46 -11.04
N THR A 81 -1.36 8.78 -11.07
CA THR A 81 -0.58 9.54 -10.10
C THR A 81 -1.34 9.60 -8.77
N ILE A 82 -0.59 9.74 -7.70
CA ILE A 82 -1.17 9.75 -6.35
C ILE A 82 -2.14 10.92 -6.20
N SER A 83 -1.77 12.09 -6.72
CA SER A 83 -2.60 13.30 -6.58
C SER A 83 -3.92 13.23 -7.34
N GLU A 84 -4.08 12.30 -8.27
CA GLU A 84 -5.37 12.11 -8.95
C GLU A 84 -6.45 11.62 -8.00
N LEU A 85 -6.09 10.87 -6.97
CA LEU A 85 -7.04 10.25 -6.07
C LEU A 85 -6.88 10.67 -4.62
N VAL A 86 -5.75 11.26 -4.24
CA VAL A 86 -5.44 11.65 -2.87
C VAL A 86 -5.06 13.13 -2.86
N GLU A 87 -5.87 13.94 -2.18
CA GLU A 87 -5.69 15.39 -2.19
C GLU A 87 -5.68 16.02 -0.80
N ASP A 88 -6.23 15.35 0.20
CA ASP A 88 -6.47 15.95 1.51
C ASP A 88 -5.68 15.26 2.61
N GLU A 89 -5.14 16.06 3.53
CA GLU A 89 -4.54 15.50 4.74
C GLU A 89 -5.59 14.67 5.48
N LYS A 90 -5.13 13.61 6.12
CA LYS A 90 -5.91 12.62 6.86
C LYS A 90 -6.71 11.66 5.98
N GLN A 91 -6.61 11.78 4.68
CA GLN A 91 -7.23 10.82 3.77
C GLN A 91 -6.64 9.43 4.00
N LYS A 92 -7.50 8.42 3.98
CA LYS A 92 -7.13 7.05 4.34
C LYS A 92 -7.10 6.15 3.14
N LEU A 93 -6.14 5.21 3.17
CA LEU A 93 -5.98 4.20 2.13
C LEU A 93 -5.70 2.87 2.78
N LEU A 94 -6.04 1.79 2.09
CA LEU A 94 -5.59 0.45 2.44
C LEU A 94 -4.66 -0.04 1.32
N TYR A 95 -3.60 -0.73 1.71
CA TYR A 95 -2.74 -1.42 0.77
C TYR A 95 -2.84 -2.91 1.03
N VAL A 96 -3.56 -3.60 0.15
CA VAL A 96 -3.79 -5.05 0.28
C VAL A 96 -2.58 -5.76 -0.31
N PHE A 97 -1.82 -6.44 0.55
CA PHE A 97 -0.63 -7.17 0.11
C PHE A 97 -0.85 -8.67 0.02
N ASP A 98 -2.00 -9.16 0.49
CA ASP A 98 -2.38 -10.57 0.40
C ASP A 98 -3.87 -10.62 0.08
N TYR A 99 -4.18 -10.89 -1.19
CA TYR A 99 -5.56 -10.94 -1.66
C TYR A 99 -6.35 -12.10 -1.10
N ILE A 100 -5.69 -13.23 -0.90
CA ILE A 100 -6.37 -14.46 -0.49
C ILE A 100 -6.95 -14.32 0.91
N THR A 101 -6.17 -13.75 1.83
CA THR A 101 -6.58 -13.56 3.21
C THR A 101 -6.93 -12.11 3.54
N GLU A 102 -6.94 -11.24 2.53
CA GLU A 102 -7.29 -9.83 2.64
C GLU A 102 -6.47 -9.08 3.70
N ARG A 103 -5.19 -9.42 3.79
CA ARG A 103 -4.29 -8.72 4.72
C ARG A 103 -3.84 -7.41 4.10
N CYS A 104 -3.80 -6.37 4.90
CA CYS A 104 -3.47 -5.04 4.39
C CYS A 104 -2.73 -4.19 5.41
N PHE A 105 -2.08 -3.15 4.89
CA PHE A 105 -1.56 -2.05 5.70
C PHE A 105 -2.56 -0.91 5.67
N PHE A 106 -2.66 -0.20 6.79
CA PHE A 106 -3.52 0.97 6.96
C PHE A 106 -2.67 2.20 6.76
N ILE A 107 -3.07 3.07 5.85
CA ILE A 107 -2.29 4.22 5.41
C ILE A 107 -3.10 5.49 5.60
N GLU A 108 -2.45 6.53 6.10
CA GLU A 108 -3.06 7.84 6.21
C GLU A 108 -2.10 8.88 5.64
N LEU A 109 -2.62 9.82 4.86
CA LEU A 109 -1.85 10.98 4.44
C LEU A 109 -1.72 11.90 5.66
N SER A 110 -0.57 11.82 6.33
CA SER A 110 -0.35 12.51 7.60
C SER A 110 -0.11 13.99 7.42
N GLU A 111 0.58 14.35 6.35
CA GLU A 111 0.97 15.73 6.14
C GLU A 111 1.22 16.01 4.67
N ILE A 112 0.80 17.20 4.23
CA ILE A 112 1.17 17.72 2.92
C ILE A 112 2.21 18.80 3.18
N ILE A 113 3.43 18.58 2.71
CA ILE A 113 4.56 19.50 2.92
C ILE A 113 4.65 20.42 1.71
N THR A 114 4.42 21.69 1.91
CA THR A 114 4.51 22.70 0.86
C THR A 114 5.86 23.38 0.89
N GLY A 115 6.25 23.96 -0.24
CA GLY A 115 7.51 24.71 -0.33
C GLY A 115 8.75 23.84 -0.49
N LYS A 116 8.55 22.52 -0.64
CA LYS A 116 9.64 21.57 -0.90
C LYS A 116 9.18 20.61 -1.97
N ASP A 117 10.13 20.12 -2.74
CA ASP A 117 9.86 19.13 -3.79
C ASP A 117 10.85 17.97 -3.66
N MET A 118 10.45 16.83 -4.18
CA MET A 118 11.32 15.66 -4.26
C MET A 118 10.93 14.84 -5.48
N ASN A 119 11.81 13.96 -5.92
CA ASN A 119 11.51 13.00 -6.96
C ASN A 119 11.34 11.63 -6.34
N GLY A 120 10.30 10.91 -6.79
CA GLY A 120 10.07 9.55 -6.32
C GLY A 120 9.62 9.48 -4.88
N ALA A 121 10.09 8.45 -4.17
CA ALA A 121 9.65 8.14 -2.82
C ALA A 121 10.82 7.83 -1.90
N LYS A 122 10.65 8.11 -0.61
CA LYS A 122 11.68 7.86 0.40
C LYS A 122 11.02 7.43 1.71
N CYS A 123 11.52 6.34 2.29
CA CYS A 123 11.09 5.93 3.63
C CYS A 123 11.87 6.75 4.65
N THR A 124 11.17 7.58 5.42
CA THR A 124 11.79 8.50 6.37
C THR A 124 11.70 8.02 7.82
N LYS A 125 10.87 7.03 8.09
CA LYS A 125 10.79 6.41 9.42
C LYS A 125 10.49 4.94 9.27
N LYS A 126 11.18 4.12 10.04
CA LYS A 126 11.03 2.67 9.99
C LYS A 126 11.15 2.13 11.41
N SER A 127 10.03 1.70 11.97
CA SER A 127 9.95 1.18 13.33
C SER A 127 9.19 -0.13 13.34
N GLY A 128 9.70 -1.12 14.06
CA GLY A 128 9.10 -2.44 14.16
C GLY A 128 9.28 -3.28 12.91
N ASP A 129 9.08 -4.57 13.06
CA ASP A 129 9.15 -5.51 11.94
C ASP A 129 7.79 -5.67 11.30
N ALA A 130 7.77 -5.75 9.98
CA ALA A 130 6.54 -6.00 9.25
C ALA A 130 6.06 -7.42 9.50
N PRO A 131 4.74 -7.68 9.42
CA PRO A 131 4.24 -9.04 9.45
C PRO A 131 4.77 -9.81 8.25
N LYS A 132 4.78 -11.13 8.33
CA LYS A 132 5.26 -11.96 7.23
C LYS A 132 4.34 -11.78 6.02
N PRO A 133 4.89 -11.66 4.81
CA PRO A 133 4.07 -11.35 3.63
C PRO A 133 3.15 -12.46 3.21
N VAL A 134 3.47 -13.71 3.53
CA VAL A 134 2.67 -14.87 3.18
C VAL A 134 2.26 -15.60 4.44
N SER A 135 0.98 -15.98 4.53
CA SER A 135 0.53 -16.79 5.65
C SER A 135 1.03 -18.23 5.45
N TYR A 136 1.86 -18.68 6.38
CA TYR A 136 2.41 -20.03 6.31
C TYR A 136 1.42 -21.11 6.75
N THR A 137 0.29 -20.70 7.28
CA THR A 137 -0.70 -21.66 7.74
C THR A 137 -1.34 -22.44 6.60
N HIS A 138 -1.27 -21.94 5.38
CA HIS A 138 -1.81 -22.64 4.24
C HIS A 138 -0.74 -23.18 3.31
N LEU A 139 0.50 -23.20 3.73
CA LEU A 139 1.60 -23.72 2.93
C LEU A 139 2.03 -25.10 3.37
N ARG A 140 1.63 -25.55 4.44
CA ARG A 140 2.24 -26.67 5.00
C ARG A 140 1.54 -27.93 4.94
N ALA A 141 1.91 -27.58 4.84
CA ALA A 141 1.64 -28.18 5.04
C ALA A 141 2.18 -28.71 5.01
N HIS A 142 3.00 -27.94 5.37
CA HIS A 142 3.30 -28.19 5.59
C HIS A 142 3.85 -28.39 5.90
N GLU A 143 4.17 -28.42 6.15
CA GLU A 143 4.32 -28.56 6.69
C GLU A 143 4.26 -28.93 6.93
N THR A 144 4.61 -29.11 6.98
CA THR A 144 4.23 -29.57 7.38
C THR A 144 4.23 -29.98 7.28
N LEU A 145 4.43 -30.15 7.20
CA LEU A 145 4.07 -30.58 7.29
C LEU A 145 4.34 -31.08 7.30
N ARG A 146 4.65 -31.40 7.35
CA ARG A 146 4.48 -31.80 7.65
C ARG A 146 4.32 -32.11 7.75
N HIS A 147 4.73 -32.35 7.84
CA HIS A 147 4.20 -32.65 8.17
C HIS A 147 3.83 -32.81 8.01
N LEU A 148 4.15 -32.96 7.73
CA LEU A 148 3.47 -33.14 7.57
C LEU A 148 3.18 -33.20 7.66
#